data_a4e89dee52eb794a37c07ff155f72811
#
_entry.id   a4e89dee52eb794a37c07ff155f72811
#
_cell.length_a   1.000
_cell.length_b   1.000
_cell.length_c   1.000
_cell.angle_alpha   90.00
_cell.angle_beta   90.00
_cell.angle_gamma   90.00
#
_symmetry.space_group_name_H-M   'P 1'
#
loop_
_entity.id
_entity.type
_entity.pdbx_description
1 polymer ?
#
loop_
_entity_poly.entity_id
_entity_poly.type
_entity_poly.pdbx_seq_one_letter_code
_entity_poly.pdbx_strand_id
1 'polypeptide(L)'
;MIRTLIIATASAAALFSTPAVTQERSQGTASIPDLSGIWGNPYLYGIEPPLSGPGPVVNKARRRQAFDVDGRPLPAANAPFVSDARQLVGDYTNPILMPAAAEVVKKHAELSLAGVGYPSPRNQCWPQGVPFIFTNDAVQLLQQPDKITMLYDEDHEVRRVRMNQPHPAQVTPSWYGDSVGHYEGDTLVIDTVGFKIGPFSAVDQYGTPFTQALRVVERYRLIDHEAATKAWERGAKENARGGGGIGETWAPDPSYKGKALELQFTVEDKGVFTTAWSATKTYRRVSRDWPENVCAENPHKYGTEKDATVPIAGRPDF
;
A
#
# COMPACT_ATOMS: atom_id res chain seq x y z
N MET A 1 -5.51 -87.66 -63.95
CA MET A 1 -6.55 -87.13 -63.06
C MET A 1 -5.83 -86.47 -61.87
N ILE A 2 -5.67 -85.17 -61.91
CA ILE A 2 -4.91 -84.41 -60.90
C ILE A 2 -5.92 -83.72 -60.01
N ARG A 3 -5.92 -84.04 -58.75
CA ARG A 3 -6.74 -83.33 -57.73
C ARG A 3 -6.02 -82.14 -57.22
N THR A 4 -6.55 -80.96 -57.45
CA THR A 4 -6.05 -79.69 -56.96
C THR A 4 -6.54 -79.48 -55.51
N LEU A 5 -5.61 -79.26 -54.59
CA LEU A 5 -5.91 -78.98 -53.21
C LEU A 5 -5.89 -77.44 -53.02
N ILE A 6 -7.00 -76.89 -52.57
CA ILE A 6 -7.12 -75.45 -52.25
C ILE A 6 -6.89 -75.29 -50.76
N ILE A 7 -5.80 -74.55 -50.44
CA ILE A 7 -5.46 -74.18 -49.08
C ILE A 7 -6.05 -72.77 -48.82
N ALA A 8 -7.01 -72.71 -47.91
CA ALA A 8 -7.52 -71.44 -47.44
C ALA A 8 -6.65 -70.89 -46.28
N THR A 9 -6.00 -69.74 -46.49
CA THR A 9 -5.31 -69.05 -45.45
C THR A 9 -6.24 -68.07 -44.77
N ALA A 10 -6.51 -68.29 -43.48
CA ALA A 10 -7.24 -67.35 -42.61
C ALA A 10 -6.26 -66.30 -42.08
N SER A 11 -6.45 -65.06 -42.51
CA SER A 11 -5.70 -63.92 -41.96
C SER A 11 -6.36 -63.37 -40.65
N ALA A 12 -5.73 -63.56 -39.51
CA ALA A 12 -6.20 -63.00 -38.30
C ALA A 12 -5.70 -61.49 -38.21
N ALA A 13 -6.64 -60.55 -38.25
CA ALA A 13 -6.38 -59.14 -38.03
C ALA A 13 -6.32 -58.88 -36.50
N ALA A 14 -5.12 -58.61 -36.00
CA ALA A 14 -4.93 -58.15 -34.62
C ALA A 14 -5.27 -56.66 -34.53
N LEU A 15 -6.35 -56.34 -33.82
CA LEU A 15 -6.71 -54.97 -33.45
C LEU A 15 -5.81 -54.51 -32.33
N PHE A 16 -4.80 -53.67 -32.64
CA PHE A 16 -4.04 -52.92 -31.63
C PHE A 16 -4.88 -51.75 -31.16
N SER A 17 -5.48 -51.86 -29.97
CA SER A 17 -6.05 -50.72 -29.23
C SER A 17 -4.91 -49.92 -28.66
N THR A 18 -4.62 -48.76 -29.24
CA THR A 18 -3.76 -47.75 -28.65
C THR A 18 -4.46 -47.13 -27.45
N PRO A 19 -3.81 -47.08 -26.26
CA PRO A 19 -4.36 -46.34 -25.13
C PRO A 19 -4.43 -44.86 -25.51
N ALA A 20 -5.60 -44.25 -25.43
CA ALA A 20 -5.76 -42.81 -25.50
C ALA A 20 -4.99 -42.19 -24.31
N VAL A 21 -3.84 -41.59 -24.58
CA VAL A 21 -3.17 -40.72 -23.62
C VAL A 21 -4.07 -39.51 -23.45
N THR A 22 -4.83 -39.51 -22.36
CA THR A 22 -5.53 -38.32 -21.90
C THR A 22 -4.46 -37.28 -21.56
N GLN A 23 -4.26 -36.35 -22.48
CA GLN A 23 -3.41 -35.19 -22.25
C GLN A 23 -4.13 -34.37 -21.17
N GLU A 24 -3.69 -34.53 -19.91
CA GLU A 24 -4.04 -33.58 -18.85
C GLU A 24 -3.71 -32.20 -19.38
N ARG A 25 -4.76 -31.39 -19.63
CA ARG A 25 -4.58 -29.96 -19.84
C ARG A 25 -3.82 -29.45 -18.63
N SER A 26 -2.56 -29.14 -18.80
CA SER A 26 -1.81 -28.37 -17.83
C SER A 26 -2.67 -27.14 -17.55
N GLN A 27 -3.16 -27.02 -16.31
CA GLN A 27 -3.73 -25.77 -15.84
C GLN A 27 -2.66 -24.73 -16.12
N GLY A 28 -2.96 -23.81 -17.06
CA GLY A 28 -2.04 -22.78 -17.47
C GLY A 28 -1.53 -22.11 -16.21
N THR A 29 -0.23 -22.08 -16.03
CA THR A 29 0.43 -21.27 -15.01
C THR A 29 -0.13 -19.88 -15.16
N ALA A 30 -0.89 -19.41 -14.16
CA ALA A 30 -1.42 -18.07 -14.15
C ALA A 30 -0.24 -17.12 -14.45
N SER A 31 -0.34 -16.34 -15.52
CA SER A 31 0.74 -15.44 -15.90
C SER A 31 0.90 -14.42 -14.77
N ILE A 32 2.13 -14.22 -14.31
CA ILE A 32 2.45 -13.17 -13.33
C ILE A 32 1.93 -11.84 -13.87
N PRO A 33 1.12 -11.09 -13.11
CA PRO A 33 0.56 -9.82 -13.58
C PRO A 33 1.67 -8.78 -13.74
N ASP A 34 1.58 -7.96 -14.77
CA ASP A 34 2.46 -6.80 -14.92
C ASP A 34 1.94 -5.64 -14.06
N LEU A 35 2.54 -5.48 -12.88
CA LEU A 35 2.27 -4.38 -11.95
C LEU A 35 3.23 -3.20 -12.20
N SER A 36 4.16 -3.30 -13.16
CA SER A 36 5.18 -2.28 -13.42
C SER A 36 4.56 -0.94 -13.79
N GLY A 37 5.23 0.13 -13.39
CA GLY A 37 4.89 1.52 -13.73
C GLY A 37 4.59 2.39 -12.53
N ILE A 38 4.16 3.61 -12.78
CA ILE A 38 3.90 4.63 -11.76
C ILE A 38 2.41 4.63 -11.39
N TRP A 39 2.15 4.59 -10.10
CA TRP A 39 0.82 4.50 -9.51
C TRP A 39 0.61 5.63 -8.51
N GLY A 40 -0.27 6.57 -8.84
CA GLY A 40 -0.58 7.72 -8.00
C GLY A 40 -1.84 7.55 -7.18
N ASN A 41 -1.84 8.16 -6.00
CA ASN A 41 -2.98 8.15 -5.12
C ASN A 41 -3.83 9.43 -5.33
N PRO A 42 -5.15 9.31 -5.56
CA PRO A 42 -6.02 10.46 -5.75
C PRO A 42 -6.34 11.24 -4.47
N TYR A 43 -6.00 10.71 -3.30
CA TYR A 43 -6.37 11.29 -2.02
C TYR A 43 -5.15 11.67 -1.19
N LEU A 44 -5.25 12.82 -0.49
CA LEU A 44 -4.27 13.20 0.53
C LEU A 44 -4.49 12.39 1.80
N TYR A 45 -3.41 11.91 2.40
CA TYR A 45 -3.36 11.30 3.73
C TYR A 45 -4.41 10.21 3.97
N GLY A 46 -4.79 9.49 2.92
CA GLY A 46 -5.89 8.55 3.02
C GLY A 46 -5.48 7.11 2.81
N ILE A 47 -5.87 6.29 3.73
CA ILE A 47 -6.06 4.86 3.55
C ILE A 47 -7.55 4.57 3.68
N GLU A 48 -8.05 3.65 2.85
CA GLU A 48 -9.45 3.26 2.87
C GLU A 48 -9.67 2.24 3.99
N PRO A 49 -10.73 2.37 4.79
CA PRO A 49 -11.08 1.32 5.74
C PRO A 49 -11.29 -0.03 5.04
N PRO A 50 -11.03 -1.14 5.70
CA PRO A 50 -11.29 -2.46 5.13
C PRO A 50 -12.80 -2.64 4.90
N LEU A 51 -13.17 -3.56 4.00
CA LEU A 51 -14.59 -3.91 3.77
C LEU A 51 -15.24 -4.53 5.00
N SER A 52 -14.45 -5.17 5.86
CA SER A 52 -14.89 -5.79 7.11
C SER A 52 -13.72 -5.96 8.07
N GLY A 53 -14.02 -6.11 9.35
CA GLY A 53 -13.03 -6.31 10.40
C GLY A 53 -12.45 -5.00 10.96
N PRO A 54 -11.45 -5.11 11.84
CA PRO A 54 -10.78 -3.96 12.44
C PRO A 54 -10.07 -3.11 11.39
N GLY A 55 -10.29 -1.80 11.44
CA GLY A 55 -9.63 -0.82 10.59
C GLY A 55 -8.60 0.01 11.35
N PRO A 56 -7.87 0.90 10.65
CA PRO A 56 -6.87 1.78 11.24
C PRO A 56 -7.47 2.82 12.19
N VAL A 57 -6.60 3.53 12.89
CA VAL A 57 -6.97 4.80 13.54
C VAL A 57 -7.43 5.77 12.44
N VAL A 58 -8.53 6.47 12.68
CA VAL A 58 -9.12 7.44 11.76
C VAL A 58 -9.01 8.86 12.32
N ASN A 59 -9.12 9.87 11.44
CA ASN A 59 -9.12 11.27 11.85
C ASN A 59 -10.48 11.67 12.43
N LYS A 60 -10.51 12.23 13.61
CA LYS A 60 -11.72 12.82 14.22
C LYS A 60 -12.01 14.23 13.69
N ALA A 61 -11.01 14.96 13.24
CA ALA A 61 -11.20 16.27 12.60
C ALA A 61 -11.81 16.09 11.22
N ARG A 62 -12.89 16.83 10.93
CA ARG A 62 -13.65 16.73 9.70
C ARG A 62 -13.84 18.09 9.04
N ARG A 63 -13.80 18.12 7.72
CA ARG A 63 -14.12 19.30 6.92
C ARG A 63 -15.03 18.96 5.74
N ARG A 64 -15.68 19.95 5.15
CA ARG A 64 -16.45 19.75 3.93
C ARG A 64 -15.53 19.38 2.76
N GLN A 65 -15.90 18.35 2.01
CA GLN A 65 -15.23 17.97 0.77
C GLN A 65 -15.55 18.99 -0.33
N ALA A 66 -14.51 19.48 -1.01
CA ALA A 66 -14.69 20.47 -2.07
C ALA A 66 -14.86 19.84 -3.47
N PHE A 67 -14.37 18.61 -3.66
CA PHE A 67 -14.32 17.97 -4.98
C PHE A 67 -14.74 16.50 -4.88
N ASP A 68 -15.32 15.98 -5.98
CA ASP A 68 -15.59 14.54 -6.11
C ASP A 68 -14.32 13.73 -6.46
N VAL A 69 -14.49 12.43 -6.67
CA VAL A 69 -13.39 11.50 -7.02
C VAL A 69 -12.70 11.84 -8.35
N ASP A 70 -13.39 12.54 -9.25
CA ASP A 70 -12.86 12.96 -10.55
C ASP A 70 -12.35 14.42 -10.55
N GLY A 71 -12.43 15.11 -9.39
CA GLY A 71 -11.98 16.48 -9.22
C GLY A 71 -12.96 17.56 -9.67
N ARG A 72 -14.22 17.19 -9.82
CA ARG A 72 -15.27 18.19 -10.10
C ARG A 72 -15.67 18.86 -8.79
N PRO A 73 -15.88 20.19 -8.80
CA PRO A 73 -16.35 20.92 -7.63
C PRO A 73 -17.70 20.37 -7.13
N LEU A 74 -17.80 20.15 -5.82
CA LEU A 74 -19.06 19.77 -5.17
C LEU A 74 -19.75 21.01 -4.60
N PRO A 75 -21.07 21.19 -4.81
CA PRO A 75 -21.85 22.23 -4.15
C PRO A 75 -21.74 22.09 -2.62
N ALA A 76 -21.48 23.17 -1.90
CA ALA A 76 -21.25 23.15 -0.46
C ALA A 76 -22.39 22.49 0.34
N ALA A 77 -23.63 22.62 -0.12
CA ALA A 77 -24.80 21.99 0.53
C ALA A 77 -24.76 20.45 0.47
N ASN A 78 -24.20 19.88 -0.60
CA ASN A 78 -24.17 18.44 -0.85
C ASN A 78 -22.80 17.81 -0.55
N ALA A 79 -21.79 18.64 -0.20
CA ALA A 79 -20.44 18.15 0.06
C ALA A 79 -20.38 17.37 1.37
N PRO A 80 -19.94 16.10 1.35
CA PRO A 80 -19.79 15.28 2.57
C PRO A 80 -18.70 15.85 3.49
N PHE A 81 -18.76 15.48 4.75
CA PHE A 81 -17.64 15.69 5.66
C PHE A 81 -16.63 14.56 5.51
N VAL A 82 -15.37 14.93 5.32
CA VAL A 82 -14.23 14.03 5.19
C VAL A 82 -13.13 14.40 6.18
N SER A 83 -12.12 13.57 6.33
CA SER A 83 -10.93 13.86 7.15
C SER A 83 -10.32 15.22 6.79
N ASP A 84 -10.03 16.06 7.79
CA ASP A 84 -9.29 17.30 7.58
C ASP A 84 -7.78 17.06 7.68
N ALA A 85 -7.11 17.00 6.55
CA ALA A 85 -5.66 16.80 6.50
C ALA A 85 -4.83 17.92 7.13
N ARG A 86 -5.45 19.08 7.39
CA ARG A 86 -4.80 20.22 8.07
C ARG A 86 -4.86 20.12 9.59
N GLN A 87 -5.68 19.21 10.12
CA GLN A 87 -5.83 18.97 11.55
C GLN A 87 -5.91 17.47 11.81
N LEU A 88 -4.78 16.88 12.20
CA LEU A 88 -4.64 15.45 12.37
C LEU A 88 -4.98 15.04 13.81
N VAL A 89 -6.22 14.70 14.05
CA VAL A 89 -6.74 14.28 15.37
C VAL A 89 -7.07 12.80 15.32
N GLY A 90 -6.11 11.95 15.60
CA GLY A 90 -6.30 10.50 15.61
C GLY A 90 -7.33 10.07 16.67
N ASP A 91 -8.14 9.07 16.32
CA ASP A 91 -9.10 8.48 17.26
C ASP A 91 -8.39 7.64 18.32
N TYR A 92 -7.89 8.26 19.36
CA TYR A 92 -7.24 7.61 20.49
C TYR A 92 -8.20 6.75 21.35
N THR A 93 -9.51 6.79 21.07
CA THR A 93 -10.50 5.92 21.71
C THR A 93 -10.75 4.64 20.91
N ASN A 94 -10.09 4.46 19.80
CA ASN A 94 -10.22 3.27 18.97
C ASN A 94 -9.82 2.02 19.75
N PRO A 95 -10.69 1.01 19.89
CA PRO A 95 -10.45 -0.18 20.71
C PRO A 95 -9.30 -1.08 20.22
N ILE A 96 -8.80 -0.82 19.01
CA ILE A 96 -7.58 -1.55 18.55
C ILE A 96 -6.32 -1.10 19.28
N LEU A 97 -6.30 0.10 19.86
CA LEU A 97 -5.12 0.63 20.54
C LEU A 97 -4.96 0.06 21.95
N MET A 98 -3.75 -0.40 22.26
CA MET A 98 -3.34 -0.64 23.63
C MET A 98 -3.28 0.69 24.41
N PRO A 99 -3.52 0.71 25.73
CA PRO A 99 -3.60 1.95 26.49
C PRO A 99 -2.40 2.89 26.33
N ALA A 100 -1.20 2.35 26.31
CA ALA A 100 0.02 3.16 26.13
C ALA A 100 0.08 3.81 24.73
N ALA A 101 -0.33 3.11 23.69
CA ALA A 101 -0.41 3.65 22.33
C ALA A 101 -1.50 4.72 22.20
N ALA A 102 -2.66 4.49 22.84
CA ALA A 102 -3.76 5.47 22.89
C ALA A 102 -3.31 6.81 23.50
N GLU A 103 -2.52 6.78 24.58
CA GLU A 103 -1.97 8.01 25.19
C GLU A 103 -0.99 8.74 24.26
N VAL A 104 -0.22 8.04 23.45
CA VAL A 104 0.67 8.68 22.45
C VAL A 104 -0.17 9.40 21.38
N VAL A 105 -1.16 8.69 20.80
CA VAL A 105 -2.08 9.25 19.79
C VAL A 105 -2.84 10.45 20.36
N LYS A 106 -3.27 10.38 21.62
CA LYS A 106 -3.95 11.48 22.31
C LYS A 106 -3.07 12.73 22.44
N LYS A 107 -1.82 12.58 22.84
CA LYS A 107 -0.88 13.71 22.93
C LYS A 107 -0.66 14.38 21.57
N HIS A 108 -0.55 13.60 20.50
CA HIS A 108 -0.43 14.14 19.14
C HIS A 108 -1.73 14.87 18.71
N ALA A 109 -2.88 14.31 19.03
CA ALA A 109 -4.17 14.97 18.78
C ALA A 109 -4.30 16.31 19.52
N GLU A 110 -3.88 16.39 20.79
CA GLU A 110 -3.85 17.62 21.59
C GLU A 110 -2.94 18.69 20.99
N LEU A 111 -1.74 18.32 20.51
CA LEU A 111 -0.83 19.23 19.79
C LEU A 111 -1.48 19.75 18.51
N SER A 112 -2.07 18.88 17.72
CA SER A 112 -2.77 19.24 16.48
C SER A 112 -3.94 20.20 16.74
N LEU A 113 -4.72 19.97 17.79
CA LEU A 113 -5.82 20.85 18.20
C LEU A 113 -5.33 22.22 18.69
N ALA A 114 -4.14 22.28 19.28
CA ALA A 114 -3.47 23.52 19.66
C ALA A 114 -2.83 24.25 18.45
N GLY A 115 -2.94 23.72 17.24
CA GLY A 115 -2.31 24.28 16.05
C GLY A 115 -0.81 24.07 15.99
N VAL A 116 -0.29 23.06 16.69
CA VAL A 116 1.13 22.68 16.71
C VAL A 116 1.31 21.40 15.89
N GLY A 117 2.22 21.42 14.92
CA GLY A 117 2.65 20.20 14.23
C GLY A 117 3.48 19.33 15.18
N TYR A 118 3.16 18.04 15.25
CA TYR A 118 4.04 17.11 15.95
C TYR A 118 5.09 16.55 14.99
N PRO A 119 6.29 16.20 15.50
CA PRO A 119 7.33 15.61 14.67
C PRO A 119 6.87 14.25 14.10
N SER A 120 6.97 14.10 12.80
CA SER A 120 6.60 12.88 12.07
C SER A 120 7.73 12.50 11.10
N PRO A 121 7.79 11.28 10.58
CA PRO A 121 8.78 10.92 9.57
C PRO A 121 8.80 11.93 8.42
N ARG A 122 7.64 12.35 7.96
CA ARG A 122 7.49 13.26 6.82
C ARG A 122 8.06 14.66 7.09
N ASN A 123 7.65 15.32 8.18
CA ASN A 123 8.07 16.70 8.44
C ASN A 123 9.47 16.84 9.05
N GLN A 124 10.12 15.71 9.33
CA GLN A 124 11.49 15.64 9.83
C GLN A 124 12.47 15.04 8.83
N CYS A 125 12.06 14.84 7.58
CA CYS A 125 12.86 14.22 6.53
C CYS A 125 13.45 12.86 6.98
N TRP A 126 12.66 12.10 7.69
CA TRP A 126 13.02 10.79 8.23
C TRP A 126 12.50 9.69 7.32
N PRO A 127 13.23 8.60 7.12
CA PRO A 127 12.75 7.51 6.26
C PRO A 127 11.36 7.00 6.65
N GLN A 128 10.48 6.91 5.68
CA GLN A 128 9.09 6.50 5.85
C GLN A 128 8.95 5.00 5.57
N GLY A 129 8.93 4.18 6.60
CA GLY A 129 8.67 2.74 6.44
C GLY A 129 7.19 2.44 6.20
N VAL A 130 6.89 1.20 5.78
CA VAL A 130 5.51 0.73 5.72
C VAL A 130 4.95 0.51 7.13
N PRO A 131 3.67 0.80 7.40
CA PRO A 131 2.64 1.24 6.47
C PRO A 131 2.55 2.78 6.32
N PHE A 132 3.36 3.57 7.05
CA PHE A 132 3.30 5.03 7.03
C PHE A 132 3.37 5.60 5.60
N ILE A 133 4.29 5.09 4.78
CA ILE A 133 4.49 5.55 3.41
C ILE A 133 3.24 5.38 2.51
N PHE A 134 2.30 4.49 2.86
CA PHE A 134 1.06 4.31 2.12
C PHE A 134 0.09 5.48 2.29
N THR A 135 0.33 6.39 3.20
CA THR A 135 -0.64 7.44 3.52
C THR A 135 -0.83 8.41 2.37
N ASN A 136 0.20 8.74 1.60
CA ASN A 136 0.03 9.72 0.54
C ASN A 136 0.89 9.55 -0.72
N ASP A 137 1.91 8.73 -0.73
CA ASP A 137 2.90 8.79 -1.80
C ASP A 137 2.51 7.97 -3.03
N ALA A 138 2.93 8.44 -4.21
CA ALA A 138 2.93 7.65 -5.41
C ALA A 138 4.05 6.58 -5.32
N VAL A 139 3.86 5.47 -6.02
CA VAL A 139 4.82 4.38 -6.06
C VAL A 139 5.08 3.94 -7.49
N GLN A 140 6.35 3.79 -7.84
CA GLN A 140 6.76 3.11 -9.06
C GLN A 140 7.21 1.69 -8.73
N LEU A 141 6.62 0.71 -9.42
CA LEU A 141 7.01 -0.68 -9.30
C LEU A 141 7.88 -1.08 -10.50
N LEU A 142 9.01 -1.70 -10.20
CA LEU A 142 9.91 -2.31 -11.16
C LEU A 142 10.00 -3.80 -10.84
N GLN A 143 9.42 -4.63 -11.73
CA GLN A 143 9.38 -6.08 -11.53
C GLN A 143 10.57 -6.75 -12.20
N GLN A 144 11.24 -7.61 -11.44
CA GLN A 144 12.29 -8.52 -11.90
C GLN A 144 11.98 -9.93 -11.38
N PRO A 145 12.53 -11.00 -11.97
CA PRO A 145 12.21 -12.36 -11.56
C PRO A 145 12.50 -12.68 -10.09
N ASP A 146 13.56 -12.11 -9.54
CA ASP A 146 14.10 -12.36 -8.21
C ASP A 146 13.81 -11.24 -7.19
N LYS A 147 13.31 -10.09 -7.65
CA LYS A 147 13.04 -8.94 -6.81
C LYS A 147 12.00 -7.98 -7.40
N ILE A 148 11.33 -7.26 -6.52
CA ILE A 148 10.54 -6.07 -6.86
C ILE A 148 11.26 -4.87 -6.25
N THR A 149 11.47 -3.82 -7.04
CA THR A 149 11.95 -2.54 -6.53
C THR A 149 10.79 -1.56 -6.55
N MET A 150 10.53 -0.96 -5.40
CA MET A 150 9.52 0.07 -5.20
C MET A 150 10.24 1.40 -4.97
N LEU A 151 9.95 2.37 -5.83
CA LEU A 151 10.42 3.75 -5.71
C LEU A 151 9.23 4.58 -5.26
N TYR A 152 9.41 5.38 -4.23
CA TYR A 152 8.39 6.32 -3.76
C TYR A 152 8.79 7.74 -4.12
N ASP A 153 7.82 8.59 -4.39
CA ASP A 153 8.10 9.98 -4.83
C ASP A 153 8.59 10.89 -3.69
N GLU A 154 8.22 10.60 -2.45
CA GLU A 154 8.75 11.31 -1.30
C GLU A 154 10.20 10.93 -1.07
N ASP A 155 11.08 11.93 -1.16
CA ASP A 155 12.53 11.82 -0.90
C ASP A 155 13.23 10.68 -1.69
N HIS A 156 12.63 10.24 -2.80
CA HIS A 156 13.11 9.14 -3.66
C HIS A 156 13.40 7.84 -2.91
N GLU A 157 12.62 7.55 -1.88
CA GLU A 157 12.80 6.35 -1.06
C GLU A 157 12.71 5.05 -1.89
N VAL A 158 13.62 4.14 -1.62
CA VAL A 158 13.76 2.88 -2.37
C VAL A 158 13.58 1.70 -1.44
N ARG A 159 12.58 0.86 -1.74
CA ARG A 159 12.34 -0.39 -1.04
C ARG A 159 12.56 -1.58 -1.98
N ARG A 160 13.24 -2.60 -1.49
CA ARG A 160 13.52 -3.83 -2.24
C ARG A 160 12.83 -5.01 -1.59
N VAL A 161 12.09 -5.76 -2.39
CA VAL A 161 11.40 -7.00 -1.98
C VAL A 161 12.11 -8.18 -2.63
N ARG A 162 12.60 -9.12 -1.84
CA ARG A 162 13.21 -10.37 -2.35
C ARG A 162 12.10 -11.36 -2.67
N MET A 163 12.09 -11.89 -3.88
CA MET A 163 11.03 -12.80 -4.32
C MET A 163 11.36 -14.25 -4.01
N ASN A 164 10.33 -14.99 -3.55
CA ASN A 164 10.39 -16.43 -3.29
C ASN A 164 11.51 -16.86 -2.32
N GLN A 165 11.81 -16.01 -1.36
CA GLN A 165 12.82 -16.27 -0.33
C GLN A 165 12.19 -16.09 1.06
N PRO A 166 12.62 -16.83 2.07
CA PRO A 166 12.20 -16.58 3.45
C PRO A 166 12.92 -15.34 4.02
N HIS A 167 12.41 -14.83 5.12
CA HIS A 167 13.18 -13.94 5.98
C HIS A 167 14.43 -14.66 6.51
N PRO A 168 15.56 -13.98 6.71
CA PRO A 168 16.71 -14.57 7.37
C PRO A 168 16.35 -14.95 8.83
N ALA A 169 17.01 -15.97 9.35
CA ALA A 169 16.77 -16.41 10.73
C ALA A 169 16.99 -15.30 11.78
N GLN A 170 17.86 -14.35 11.45
CA GLN A 170 18.07 -13.12 12.22
C GLN A 170 17.98 -11.93 11.28
N VAL A 171 16.95 -11.11 11.47
CA VAL A 171 16.73 -9.87 10.69
C VAL A 171 17.49 -8.75 11.38
N THR A 172 18.35 -8.05 10.62
CA THR A 172 18.95 -6.79 11.06
C THR A 172 17.95 -5.66 10.84
N PRO A 173 17.50 -4.93 11.86
CA PRO A 173 16.52 -3.87 11.70
C PRO A 173 17.00 -2.77 10.74
N SER A 174 16.12 -2.37 9.83
CA SER A 174 16.33 -1.27 8.90
C SER A 174 15.11 -0.35 8.85
N TRP A 175 15.24 0.86 8.28
CA TRP A 175 14.12 1.80 8.18
C TRP A 175 12.95 1.24 7.36
N TYR A 176 13.24 0.50 6.28
CA TYR A 176 12.23 -0.10 5.41
C TYR A 176 11.91 -1.56 5.75
N GLY A 177 12.52 -2.09 6.82
CA GLY A 177 12.38 -3.49 7.21
C GLY A 177 13.04 -4.46 6.24
N ASP A 178 12.83 -5.73 6.49
CA ASP A 178 13.18 -6.84 5.60
C ASP A 178 11.90 -7.31 4.90
N SER A 179 11.84 -7.16 3.56
CA SER A 179 10.67 -7.50 2.76
C SER A 179 10.93 -8.71 1.89
N VAL A 180 10.04 -9.70 1.99
CA VAL A 180 10.00 -10.88 1.13
C VAL A 180 8.67 -10.97 0.42
N GLY A 181 8.65 -11.49 -0.81
CA GLY A 181 7.43 -11.55 -1.61
C GLY A 181 7.28 -12.84 -2.38
N HIS A 182 6.05 -13.14 -2.75
CA HIS A 182 5.67 -14.22 -3.66
C HIS A 182 4.36 -13.87 -4.37
N TYR A 183 4.02 -14.64 -5.39
CA TYR A 183 2.73 -14.50 -6.06
C TYR A 183 1.75 -15.57 -5.61
N GLU A 184 0.53 -15.17 -5.30
CA GLU A 184 -0.63 -16.03 -5.10
C GLU A 184 -1.62 -15.77 -6.25
N GLY A 185 -1.51 -16.57 -7.31
CA GLY A 185 -2.25 -16.31 -8.54
C GLY A 185 -1.85 -14.99 -9.19
N ASP A 186 -2.77 -14.05 -9.27
CA ASP A 186 -2.58 -12.70 -9.81
C ASP A 186 -2.22 -11.64 -8.75
N THR A 187 -2.01 -12.05 -7.52
CA THR A 187 -1.74 -11.16 -6.38
C THR A 187 -0.29 -11.26 -5.93
N LEU A 188 0.42 -10.16 -5.93
CA LEU A 188 1.72 -10.04 -5.27
C LEU A 188 1.50 -9.88 -3.76
N VAL A 189 2.05 -10.80 -2.99
CA VAL A 189 2.04 -10.76 -1.52
C VAL A 189 3.41 -10.40 -1.03
N ILE A 190 3.51 -9.41 -0.13
CA ILE A 190 4.76 -8.97 0.49
C ILE A 190 4.60 -9.04 2.00
N ASP A 191 5.55 -9.68 2.66
CA ASP A 191 5.66 -9.72 4.12
C ASP A 191 6.88 -8.92 4.56
N THR A 192 6.71 -8.00 5.51
CA THR A 192 7.77 -7.12 5.98
C THR A 192 7.85 -7.12 7.50
N VAL A 193 9.05 -7.35 8.01
CA VAL A 193 9.39 -7.38 9.44
C VAL A 193 10.72 -6.65 9.69
N GLY A 194 11.13 -6.51 10.95
CA GLY A 194 12.47 -5.99 11.30
C GLY A 194 12.61 -4.49 11.04
N PHE A 195 11.64 -3.71 11.44
CA PHE A 195 11.69 -2.25 11.35
C PHE A 195 12.59 -1.66 12.44
N LYS A 196 13.42 -0.71 12.05
CA LYS A 196 14.21 0.10 12.99
C LYS A 196 13.30 1.14 13.63
N ILE A 197 13.42 1.29 14.95
CA ILE A 197 12.68 2.29 15.69
C ILE A 197 13.54 3.54 15.83
N GLY A 198 12.99 4.70 15.51
CA GLY A 198 13.60 6.01 15.71
C GLY A 198 12.65 6.97 16.43
N PRO A 199 13.08 8.19 16.67
CA PRO A 199 12.32 9.17 17.47
C PRO A 199 10.99 9.58 16.81
N PHE A 200 10.87 9.45 15.49
CA PHE A 200 9.69 9.85 14.72
C PHE A 200 8.96 8.67 14.10
N SER A 201 9.31 7.45 14.49
CA SER A 201 8.69 6.23 13.95
C SER A 201 7.20 6.14 14.29
N ALA A 202 6.37 6.00 13.26
CA ALA A 202 4.92 5.85 13.39
C ALA A 202 4.37 4.96 12.27
N VAL A 203 3.23 4.31 12.50
CA VAL A 203 2.53 3.53 11.47
C VAL A 203 1.56 4.37 10.64
N ASP A 204 1.21 5.56 11.13
CA ASP A 204 0.25 6.46 10.51
C ASP A 204 0.59 7.92 10.81
N GLN A 205 -0.13 8.82 10.18
CA GLN A 205 0.03 10.27 10.36
C GLN A 205 -0.53 10.81 11.69
N TYR A 206 -1.13 9.98 12.52
CA TYR A 206 -1.61 10.35 13.85
C TYR A 206 -0.58 10.07 14.94
N GLY A 207 0.61 9.60 14.52
CA GLY A 207 1.71 9.29 15.42
C GLY A 207 1.50 8.00 16.20
N THR A 208 0.67 7.08 15.72
CA THR A 208 0.52 5.76 16.32
C THR A 208 1.87 5.05 16.31
N PRO A 209 2.45 4.72 17.48
CA PRO A 209 3.77 4.14 17.56
C PRO A 209 3.80 2.71 17.05
N PHE A 210 5.01 2.15 16.95
CA PHE A 210 5.20 0.70 16.76
C PHE A 210 6.38 0.19 17.57
N THR A 211 6.45 -1.14 17.73
CA THR A 211 7.54 -1.84 18.40
C THR A 211 8.35 -2.67 17.41
N GLN A 212 9.39 -3.35 17.87
CA GLN A 212 10.15 -4.30 17.04
C GLN A 212 9.30 -5.50 16.57
N ALA A 213 8.10 -5.69 17.15
CA ALA A 213 7.17 -6.73 16.76
C ALA A 213 6.28 -6.33 15.55
N LEU A 214 6.46 -5.13 15.00
CA LEU A 214 5.71 -4.70 13.82
C LEU A 214 5.93 -5.65 12.66
N ARG A 215 4.82 -6.12 12.10
CA ARG A 215 4.74 -6.88 10.85
C ARG A 215 3.68 -6.28 9.95
N VAL A 216 4.00 -6.12 8.68
CA VAL A 216 3.08 -5.63 7.67
C VAL A 216 3.01 -6.62 6.52
N VAL A 217 1.81 -7.11 6.22
CA VAL A 217 1.53 -7.97 5.07
C VAL A 217 0.75 -7.19 4.04
N GLU A 218 1.27 -7.12 2.83
CA GLU A 218 0.71 -6.36 1.71
C GLU A 218 0.26 -7.30 0.60
N ARG A 219 -0.82 -6.95 -0.09
CA ARG A 219 -1.37 -7.69 -1.21
C ARG A 219 -1.71 -6.72 -2.33
N TYR A 220 -0.96 -6.80 -3.42
CA TYR A 220 -1.13 -5.95 -4.61
C TYR A 220 -1.77 -6.74 -5.74
N ARG A 221 -2.82 -6.20 -6.33
CA ARG A 221 -3.46 -6.77 -7.51
C ARG A 221 -4.02 -5.70 -8.44
N LEU A 222 -4.19 -6.05 -9.70
CA LEU A 222 -4.87 -5.19 -10.66
C LEU A 222 -6.38 -5.43 -10.60
N ILE A 223 -7.14 -4.36 -10.39
CA ILE A 223 -8.60 -4.36 -10.42
C ILE A 223 -9.09 -3.57 -11.63
N ASP A 224 -10.31 -3.88 -12.10
CA ASP A 224 -10.90 -3.13 -13.20
C ASP A 224 -11.36 -1.73 -12.77
N HIS A 225 -11.67 -0.90 -13.77
CA HIS A 225 -12.05 0.49 -13.54
C HIS A 225 -13.34 0.63 -12.70
N GLU A 226 -14.29 -0.28 -12.85
CA GLU A 226 -15.55 -0.24 -12.08
C GLU A 226 -15.30 -0.52 -10.61
N ALA A 227 -14.53 -1.57 -10.30
CA ALA A 227 -14.13 -1.89 -8.93
C ALA A 227 -13.31 -0.76 -8.30
N ALA A 228 -12.38 -0.17 -9.07
CA ALA A 228 -11.60 0.98 -8.64
C ALA A 228 -12.47 2.20 -8.34
N THR A 229 -13.45 2.50 -9.17
CA THR A 229 -14.39 3.63 -8.95
C THR A 229 -15.15 3.44 -7.64
N LYS A 230 -15.67 2.25 -7.37
CA LYS A 230 -16.34 1.93 -6.10
C LYS A 230 -15.40 2.07 -4.88
N ALA A 231 -14.12 1.69 -5.03
CA ALA A 231 -13.13 1.88 -3.98
C ALA A 231 -12.86 3.37 -3.73
N TRP A 232 -12.67 4.18 -4.77
CA TRP A 232 -12.47 5.61 -4.63
C TRP A 232 -13.68 6.34 -4.05
N GLU A 233 -14.90 5.92 -4.39
CA GLU A 233 -16.11 6.45 -3.76
C GLU A 233 -16.20 6.13 -2.26
N ARG A 234 -15.71 4.95 -1.84
CA ARG A 234 -15.58 4.62 -0.42
C ARG A 234 -14.51 5.48 0.25
N GLY A 235 -13.33 5.57 -0.36
CA GLY A 235 -12.24 6.40 0.12
C GLY A 235 -12.61 7.87 0.24
N ALA A 236 -13.39 8.40 -0.70
CA ALA A 236 -13.88 9.78 -0.69
C ALA A 236 -14.79 10.13 0.51
N LYS A 237 -15.37 9.14 1.17
CA LYS A 237 -16.15 9.36 2.39
C LYS A 237 -15.27 9.63 3.62
N GLU A 238 -14.05 9.11 3.60
CA GLU A 238 -13.10 9.25 4.70
C GLU A 238 -12.05 10.33 4.43
N ASN A 239 -11.62 10.48 3.18
CA ASN A 239 -10.44 11.25 2.85
C ASN A 239 -10.75 12.42 1.91
N ALA A 240 -10.12 13.56 2.17
CA ALA A 240 -10.16 14.67 1.26
C ALA A 240 -9.36 14.35 0.00
N ARG A 241 -9.88 14.71 -1.17
CA ARG A 241 -9.09 14.76 -2.37
C ARG A 241 -8.05 15.88 -2.28
N GLY A 242 -6.82 15.60 -2.71
CA GLY A 242 -5.83 16.63 -2.94
C GLY A 242 -6.30 17.56 -4.05
N GLY A 243 -6.45 18.84 -3.76
CA GLY A 243 -6.75 19.89 -4.72
C GLY A 243 -5.70 20.96 -4.64
N GLY A 244 -5.15 21.35 -5.75
CA GLY A 244 -4.32 22.53 -5.96
C GLY A 244 -3.09 22.67 -5.04
N GLY A 245 -1.93 22.68 -5.55
CA GLY A 245 -0.69 22.85 -4.82
C GLY A 245 0.28 21.69 -5.07
N ILE A 246 0.76 21.05 -4.06
CA ILE A 246 1.77 19.97 -4.16
C ILE A 246 1.23 18.72 -4.88
N GLY A 247 -0.10 18.53 -4.96
CA GLY A 247 -0.73 17.36 -5.56
C GLY A 247 -1.04 17.42 -7.06
N GLU A 248 -0.94 18.57 -7.72
CA GLU A 248 -1.33 18.68 -9.13
C GLU A 248 -0.37 17.95 -10.09
N THR A 249 0.89 17.83 -9.74
CA THR A 249 1.88 17.06 -10.52
C THR A 249 1.60 15.56 -10.54
N TRP A 250 0.91 15.04 -9.52
CA TRP A 250 0.64 13.61 -9.30
C TRP A 250 -0.85 13.28 -9.39
N ALA A 251 -1.70 14.26 -9.68
CA ALA A 251 -3.11 13.97 -9.88
C ALA A 251 -3.24 12.92 -11.00
N PRO A 252 -3.75 11.72 -10.67
CA PRO A 252 -3.96 10.70 -11.68
C PRO A 252 -4.87 11.22 -12.76
N ASP A 253 -4.59 10.89 -14.03
CA ASP A 253 -5.42 11.27 -15.15
C ASP A 253 -6.88 10.82 -14.94
N PRO A 254 -7.85 11.72 -14.78
CA PRO A 254 -9.25 11.36 -14.55
C PRO A 254 -9.90 10.70 -15.77
N SER A 255 -9.31 10.85 -16.96
CA SER A 255 -9.77 10.17 -18.18
C SER A 255 -9.32 8.72 -18.29
N TYR A 256 -8.35 8.29 -17.48
CA TYR A 256 -7.85 6.92 -17.47
C TYR A 256 -8.95 5.93 -17.04
N LYS A 257 -9.27 5.00 -17.92
CA LYS A 257 -10.30 3.95 -17.72
C LYS A 257 -9.70 2.55 -17.68
N GLY A 258 -8.37 2.45 -17.61
CA GLY A 258 -7.68 1.18 -17.49
C GLY A 258 -7.75 0.57 -16.08
N LYS A 259 -6.97 -0.49 -15.86
CA LYS A 259 -6.89 -1.14 -14.55
C LYS A 259 -6.22 -0.23 -13.52
N ALA A 260 -6.70 -0.32 -12.29
CA ALA A 260 -6.10 0.32 -11.11
C ALA A 260 -5.28 -0.71 -10.32
N LEU A 261 -4.36 -0.25 -9.51
CA LEU A 261 -3.62 -1.08 -8.56
C LEU A 261 -4.29 -0.97 -7.19
N GLU A 262 -4.81 -2.09 -6.70
CA GLU A 262 -5.32 -2.21 -5.33
C GLU A 262 -4.20 -2.75 -4.44
N LEU A 263 -3.96 -2.05 -3.34
CA LEU A 263 -3.17 -2.51 -2.20
C LEU A 263 -4.15 -2.81 -1.06
N GLN A 264 -4.14 -4.05 -0.57
CA GLN A 264 -4.71 -4.41 0.73
C GLN A 264 -3.55 -4.72 1.66
N PHE A 265 -3.58 -4.23 2.89
CA PHE A 265 -2.53 -4.53 3.84
C PHE A 265 -3.08 -4.77 5.24
N THR A 266 -2.34 -5.59 5.99
CA THR A 266 -2.63 -5.94 7.38
C THR A 266 -1.44 -5.56 8.23
N VAL A 267 -1.70 -4.95 9.37
CA VAL A 267 -0.71 -4.49 10.34
C VAL A 267 -0.90 -5.23 11.65
N GLU A 268 0.17 -5.81 12.14
CA GLU A 268 0.24 -6.53 13.41
C GLU A 268 1.36 -5.95 14.27
N ASP A 269 1.06 -5.62 15.50
CA ASP A 269 2.04 -5.29 16.54
C ASP A 269 1.39 -5.50 17.91
N LYS A 270 1.73 -6.61 18.56
CA LYS A 270 1.14 -6.99 19.86
C LYS A 270 1.50 -6.05 21.01
N GLY A 271 2.51 -5.21 20.84
CA GLY A 271 2.87 -4.16 21.81
C GLY A 271 2.04 -2.90 21.70
N VAL A 272 1.32 -2.73 20.58
CA VAL A 272 0.59 -1.51 20.24
C VAL A 272 -0.89 -1.77 20.00
N PHE A 273 -1.23 -2.89 19.37
CA PHE A 273 -2.60 -3.21 18.98
C PHE A 273 -3.16 -4.41 19.73
N THR A 274 -4.42 -4.32 20.12
CA THR A 274 -5.18 -5.43 20.75
C THR A 274 -5.49 -6.54 19.74
N THR A 275 -5.53 -6.21 18.45
CA THR A 275 -5.77 -7.11 17.34
C THR A 275 -5.12 -6.56 16.07
N ALA A 276 -4.83 -7.43 15.10
CA ALA A 276 -4.44 -7.00 13.77
C ALA A 276 -5.55 -6.16 13.13
N TRP A 277 -5.16 -5.16 12.35
CA TRP A 277 -6.08 -4.35 11.58
C TRP A 277 -5.68 -4.31 10.10
N SER A 278 -6.63 -4.02 9.23
CA SER A 278 -6.39 -3.97 7.80
C SER A 278 -6.86 -2.65 7.21
N ALA A 279 -6.33 -2.31 6.05
CA ALA A 279 -6.76 -1.18 5.26
C ALA A 279 -6.52 -1.44 3.77
N THR A 280 -7.08 -0.57 2.93
CA THR A 280 -6.91 -0.64 1.49
C THR A 280 -6.43 0.70 0.94
N LYS A 281 -5.82 0.65 -0.24
CA LYS A 281 -5.48 1.82 -1.04
C LYS A 281 -5.63 1.48 -2.52
N THR A 282 -6.26 2.39 -3.26
CA THR A 282 -6.52 2.18 -4.68
C THR A 282 -5.84 3.26 -5.49
N TYR A 283 -4.81 2.87 -6.24
CA TYR A 283 -4.00 3.77 -7.06
C TYR A 283 -4.49 3.82 -8.50
N ARG A 284 -4.34 4.97 -9.15
CA ARG A 284 -4.49 5.16 -10.60
C ARG A 284 -3.14 5.14 -11.28
N ARG A 285 -3.10 4.69 -12.53
CA ARG A 285 -1.91 4.79 -13.37
C ARG A 285 -1.55 6.25 -13.62
N VAL A 286 -0.26 6.57 -13.53
CA VAL A 286 0.30 7.87 -13.88
C VAL A 286 1.14 7.71 -15.13
N SER A 287 0.98 8.59 -16.12
CA SER A 287 1.63 8.50 -17.43
C SER A 287 2.89 9.35 -17.56
N ARG A 288 3.22 10.16 -16.58
CA ARG A 288 4.40 11.04 -16.57
C ARG A 288 5.33 10.70 -15.42
N ASP A 289 6.61 11.02 -15.59
CA ASP A 289 7.58 10.93 -14.51
C ASP A 289 7.27 11.95 -13.42
N TRP A 290 7.68 11.65 -12.20
CA TRP A 290 7.58 12.59 -11.09
C TRP A 290 8.79 13.54 -11.04
N PRO A 291 8.62 14.76 -10.51
CA PRO A 291 9.73 15.67 -10.30
C PRO A 291 10.63 15.15 -9.17
N GLU A 292 11.80 15.71 -9.11
CA GLU A 292 12.65 15.56 -7.94
C GLU A 292 11.95 16.17 -6.70
N ASN A 293 11.91 15.40 -5.62
CA ASN A 293 11.31 15.80 -4.36
C ASN A 293 12.29 15.47 -3.23
N VAL A 294 12.94 16.50 -2.71
CA VAL A 294 13.96 16.37 -1.66
C VAL A 294 13.46 17.06 -0.40
N CYS A 295 13.10 16.27 0.59
CA CYS A 295 12.55 16.74 1.85
C CYS A 295 13.50 17.75 2.55
N ALA A 296 14.81 17.50 2.52
CA ALA A 296 15.82 18.33 3.18
C ALA A 296 15.92 19.77 2.63
N GLU A 297 15.38 20.05 1.45
CA GLU A 297 15.32 21.43 0.91
C GLU A 297 14.31 22.32 1.63
N ASN A 298 13.29 21.73 2.27
CA ASN A 298 12.22 22.46 2.95
C ASN A 298 11.80 21.85 4.30
N PRO A 299 12.72 21.55 5.22
CA PRO A 299 12.40 20.80 6.45
C PRO A 299 11.42 21.49 7.40
N HIS A 300 11.13 22.79 7.21
CA HIS A 300 10.33 23.59 8.15
C HIS A 300 8.98 24.05 7.57
N LYS A 301 8.59 23.61 6.37
CA LYS A 301 7.35 24.09 5.70
C LYS A 301 6.16 23.17 5.80
N TYR A 302 6.29 22.05 6.50
CA TYR A 302 5.20 21.09 6.60
C TYR A 302 4.27 21.43 7.77
N GLY A 303 3.11 21.97 7.45
CA GLY A 303 1.92 21.97 8.26
C GLY A 303 1.58 23.27 8.98
N THR A 304 2.34 23.77 9.91
CA THR A 304 1.99 24.96 10.67
C THR A 304 3.22 25.81 10.99
N GLU A 305 3.02 27.13 11.16
CA GLU A 305 4.09 28.05 11.62
C GLU A 305 4.58 27.74 13.06
N LYS A 306 3.91 26.83 13.76
CA LYS A 306 4.22 26.40 15.13
C LYS A 306 4.59 24.93 15.14
N ASP A 307 5.79 24.62 14.68
CA ASP A 307 6.30 23.26 14.74
C ASP A 307 6.74 22.90 16.16
N ALA A 308 6.55 21.64 16.55
CA ALA A 308 7.12 21.12 17.78
C ALA A 308 8.64 21.20 17.71
N THR A 309 9.28 21.55 18.84
CA THR A 309 10.73 21.65 18.92
C THR A 309 11.37 20.30 18.56
N VAL A 310 12.17 20.29 17.51
CA VAL A 310 12.95 19.12 17.13
C VAL A 310 14.24 19.10 17.96
N PRO A 311 14.60 17.97 18.58
CA PRO A 311 15.89 17.83 19.22
C PRO A 311 17.01 18.00 18.18
N ILE A 312 17.81 19.05 18.33
CA ILE A 312 18.97 19.29 17.47
C ILE A 312 20.22 18.89 18.29
N ALA A 313 21.04 18.01 17.70
CA ALA A 313 22.34 17.72 18.29
C ALA A 313 23.17 19.00 18.40
N GLY A 314 23.70 19.29 19.57
CA GLY A 314 24.50 20.52 19.83
C GLY A 314 25.84 20.53 19.08
N ARG A 315 26.26 19.41 18.51
CA ARG A 315 27.42 19.26 17.62
C ARG A 315 27.11 18.15 16.58
N PRO A 316 27.56 18.31 15.33
CA PRO A 316 27.60 17.22 14.39
C PRO A 316 28.43 16.05 14.95
N ASP A 317 28.00 14.82 14.70
CA ASP A 317 28.66 13.59 15.15
C ASP A 317 29.43 12.87 14.04
N PHE A 318 29.73 13.59 12.96
CA PHE A 318 30.56 13.16 11.83
C PHE A 318 31.89 13.88 11.79
#